data_e5198daf9b828e08af2e1b39e642bb6c
#
_entry.id   e5198daf9b828e08af2e1b39e642bb6c
#
_cell.length_a   1.000
_cell.length_b   1.000
_cell.length_c   1.000
_cell.angle_alpha   90.00
_cell.angle_beta   90.00
_cell.angle_gamma   90.00
#
_symmetry.space_group_name_H-M   'P 1'
#
loop_
_entity.id
_entity.type
_entity.pdbx_description
1 polymer ?
#
loop_
_entity_poly.entity_id
_entity_poly.type
_entity_poly.pdbx_seq_one_letter_code
_entity_poly.pdbx_strand_id
1 'polypeptide(L)'
;MKIILANGTELNPIVVTGGGRSINGTHRDTLNFIFPQDASLDELDTIFTDANCATIKLYETTADGAELEHIHTGYTIRAELSRTPMVVQEATEDTEEVIENRVTVSMALRTYAEAQLARLTEQNAMLEECIVELAGVVYA
;
A
#
# COMPACT_ATOMS: atom_id res chain seq x y z
N MET A 1 -4.49 -13.53 -7.19
CA MET A 1 -3.42 -12.63 -6.72
C MET A 1 -3.65 -12.32 -5.24
N LYS A 2 -2.61 -12.33 -4.44
CA LYS A 2 -2.71 -12.14 -3.00
C LYS A 2 -1.61 -11.19 -2.52
N ILE A 3 -1.93 -10.29 -1.60
CA ILE A 3 -0.94 -9.44 -0.94
C ILE A 3 -0.98 -9.66 0.57
N ILE A 4 0.19 -9.57 1.20
CA ILE A 4 0.33 -9.61 2.67
C ILE A 4 1.08 -8.36 3.10
N LEU A 5 0.47 -7.57 3.95
CA LEU A 5 1.05 -6.34 4.49
C LEU A 5 1.98 -6.62 5.68
N ALA A 6 2.71 -5.61 6.12
CA ALA A 6 3.70 -5.75 7.20
C ALA A 6 3.13 -6.28 8.51
N ASN A 7 1.85 -5.98 8.81
CA ASN A 7 1.16 -6.48 10.01
C ASN A 7 0.56 -7.88 9.85
N GLY A 8 0.76 -8.54 8.72
CA GLY A 8 0.20 -9.84 8.42
C GLY A 8 -1.19 -9.84 7.79
N THR A 9 -1.77 -8.68 7.53
CA THR A 9 -3.08 -8.58 6.87
C THR A 9 -2.99 -9.11 5.44
N GLU A 10 -3.86 -10.05 5.11
CA GLU A 10 -3.94 -10.68 3.79
C GLU A 10 -5.14 -10.13 3.01
N LEU A 11 -4.88 -9.71 1.77
CA LEU A 11 -5.89 -9.16 0.87
C LEU A 11 -5.78 -9.79 -0.51
N ASN A 12 -6.90 -9.83 -1.23
CA ASN A 12 -6.97 -10.43 -2.57
C ASN A 12 -7.45 -9.38 -3.59
N PRO A 13 -6.58 -8.50 -4.08
CA PRO A 13 -6.95 -7.57 -5.14
C PRO A 13 -7.21 -8.32 -6.45
N ILE A 14 -7.99 -7.71 -7.34
CA ILE A 14 -8.23 -8.27 -8.68
C ILE A 14 -6.94 -8.22 -9.49
N VAL A 15 -6.25 -7.08 -9.42
CA VAL A 15 -5.00 -6.84 -10.15
C VAL A 15 -4.14 -5.83 -9.40
N VAL A 16 -2.83 -5.97 -9.53
CA VAL A 16 -1.85 -4.99 -9.02
C VAL A 16 -1.03 -4.53 -10.22
N THR A 17 -0.96 -3.22 -10.42
CA THR A 17 -0.19 -2.61 -11.49
C THR A 17 0.85 -1.65 -10.94
N GLY A 18 1.95 -1.48 -11.66
CA GLY A 18 2.95 -0.46 -11.39
C GLY A 18 2.64 0.81 -12.17
N GLY A 19 3.00 1.94 -11.62
CA GLY A 19 2.85 3.24 -12.28
C GLY A 19 3.78 4.28 -11.70
N GLY A 20 3.56 5.52 -12.06
CA GLY A 20 4.30 6.66 -11.55
C GLY A 20 3.37 7.85 -11.38
N ARG A 21 3.65 8.65 -10.37
CA ARG A 21 2.85 9.84 -10.06
C ARG A 21 3.73 10.88 -9.35
N SER A 22 3.49 12.15 -9.65
CA SER A 22 4.14 13.25 -8.94
C SER A 22 3.33 13.60 -7.70
N ILE A 23 3.95 13.51 -6.53
CA ILE A 23 3.34 13.82 -5.23
C ILE A 23 4.29 14.73 -4.47
N ASN A 24 3.78 15.85 -3.96
CA ASN A 24 4.57 16.85 -3.23
C ASN A 24 5.80 17.32 -4.02
N GLY A 25 5.66 17.48 -5.33
CA GLY A 25 6.73 17.93 -6.20
C GLY A 25 7.77 16.87 -6.56
N THR A 26 7.60 15.65 -6.12
CA THR A 26 8.53 14.54 -6.38
C THR A 26 7.83 13.46 -7.20
N HIS A 27 8.47 13.03 -8.29
CA HIS A 27 7.99 11.88 -9.05
C HIS A 27 8.29 10.59 -8.29
N ARG A 28 7.27 9.75 -8.08
CA ARG A 28 7.36 8.52 -7.30
C ARG A 28 6.78 7.35 -8.07
N ASP A 29 7.41 6.20 -7.93
CA ASP A 29 6.79 4.95 -8.37
C ASP A 29 5.59 4.61 -7.48
N THR A 30 4.56 4.05 -8.07
CA THR A 30 3.34 3.66 -7.36
C THR A 30 3.01 2.20 -7.60
N LEU A 31 2.36 1.60 -6.59
CA LEU A 31 1.65 0.33 -6.72
C LEU A 31 0.16 0.62 -6.67
N ASN A 32 -0.57 0.17 -7.67
CA ASN A 32 -2.00 0.38 -7.77
C ASN A 32 -2.71 -0.97 -7.54
N PHE A 33 -3.49 -1.03 -6.48
CA PHE A 33 -4.26 -2.22 -6.10
C PHE A 33 -5.71 -2.00 -6.48
N ILE A 34 -6.25 -2.87 -7.31
CA ILE A 34 -7.64 -2.77 -7.77
C ILE A 34 -8.46 -3.87 -7.10
N PHE A 35 -9.48 -3.46 -6.35
CA PHE A 35 -10.39 -4.33 -5.61
C PHE A 35 -11.77 -4.36 -6.26
N PRO A 36 -12.57 -5.42 -5.99
CA PRO A 36 -13.94 -5.50 -6.48
C PRO A 36 -14.82 -4.34 -5.99
N GLN A 37 -15.95 -4.14 -6.66
CA GLN A 37 -16.88 -3.05 -6.31
C GLN A 37 -17.52 -3.19 -4.91
N ASP A 38 -17.52 -4.39 -4.34
CA ASP A 38 -18.03 -4.66 -2.99
C ASP A 38 -17.01 -4.38 -1.88
N ALA A 39 -15.78 -4.00 -2.24
CA ALA A 39 -14.77 -3.64 -1.26
C ALA A 39 -15.16 -2.37 -0.50
N SER A 40 -14.93 -2.38 0.82
CA SER A 40 -15.22 -1.23 1.68
C SER A 40 -14.09 -0.22 1.67
N LEU A 41 -14.39 1.03 1.31
CA LEU A 41 -13.42 2.13 1.36
C LEU A 41 -12.92 2.39 2.78
N ASP A 42 -13.82 2.31 3.76
CA ASP A 42 -13.46 2.55 5.17
C ASP A 42 -12.52 1.48 5.71
N GLU A 43 -12.76 0.22 5.38
CA GLU A 43 -11.86 -0.88 5.75
C GLU A 43 -10.49 -0.72 5.11
N LEU A 44 -10.44 -0.41 3.81
CA LEU A 44 -9.20 -0.19 3.08
C LEU A 44 -8.44 1.02 3.62
N ASP A 45 -9.13 2.08 4.03
CA ASP A 45 -8.52 3.25 4.65
C ASP A 45 -7.79 2.89 5.95
N THR A 46 -8.35 2.02 6.76
CA THR A 46 -7.73 1.56 8.00
C THR A 46 -6.63 0.53 7.79
N ILE A 47 -6.68 -0.22 6.70
CA ILE A 47 -5.70 -1.27 6.37
C ILE A 47 -4.44 -0.68 5.73
N PHE A 48 -4.60 0.20 4.74
CA PHE A 48 -3.47 0.81 4.01
C PHE A 48 -2.91 2.03 4.75
N THR A 49 -2.22 1.77 5.87
CA THR A 49 -1.52 2.79 6.64
C THR A 49 -0.02 2.76 6.34
N ASP A 50 0.70 3.79 6.74
CA ASP A 50 2.16 3.88 6.54
C ASP A 50 2.87 2.66 7.15
N ALA A 51 2.53 2.31 8.38
CA ALA A 51 3.15 1.19 9.09
C ALA A 51 2.83 -0.15 8.42
N ASN A 52 1.59 -0.37 8.01
CA ASN A 52 1.17 -1.62 7.37
C ASN A 52 1.76 -1.79 5.97
N CYS A 53 2.01 -0.69 5.27
CA CYS A 53 2.56 -0.70 3.92
C CYS A 53 4.09 -0.58 3.88
N ALA A 54 4.76 -0.61 5.02
CA ALA A 54 6.22 -0.59 5.08
C ALA A 54 6.85 -1.75 4.28
N THR A 55 6.21 -2.91 4.31
CA THR A 55 6.57 -4.07 3.48
C THR A 55 5.29 -4.68 2.93
N ILE A 56 5.23 -4.82 1.62
CA ILE A 56 4.12 -5.44 0.90
C ILE A 56 4.65 -6.66 0.15
N LYS A 57 4.15 -7.84 0.50
CA LYS A 57 4.46 -9.08 -0.21
C LYS A 57 3.35 -9.37 -1.20
N LEU A 58 3.71 -9.51 -2.46
CA LEU A 58 2.78 -9.83 -3.54
C LEU A 58 3.01 -11.26 -3.99
N TYR A 59 1.97 -12.06 -4.00
CA TYR A 59 2.00 -13.43 -4.48
C TYR A 59 1.18 -13.55 -5.76
N GLU A 60 1.82 -14.01 -6.80
CA GLU A 60 1.24 -14.18 -8.12
C GLU A 60 1.40 -15.63 -8.56
N THR A 61 0.33 -16.22 -9.09
CA THR A 61 0.36 -17.57 -9.65
C THR A 61 0.62 -17.49 -11.15
N THR A 62 1.66 -18.19 -11.60
CA THR A 62 1.99 -18.26 -13.03
C THR A 62 1.06 -19.23 -13.77
N ALA A 63 1.09 -19.20 -15.12
CA ALA A 63 0.35 -20.11 -15.96
C ALA A 63 0.69 -21.60 -15.70
N ASP A 64 1.91 -21.87 -15.23
CA ASP A 64 2.38 -23.21 -14.88
C ASP A 64 1.95 -23.65 -13.48
N GLY A 65 1.23 -22.82 -12.74
CA GLY A 65 0.82 -23.09 -11.38
C GLY A 65 1.89 -22.80 -10.32
N ALA A 66 3.04 -22.25 -10.71
CA ALA A 66 4.07 -21.82 -9.77
C ALA A 66 3.66 -20.50 -9.11
N GLU A 67 4.00 -20.37 -7.82
CA GLU A 67 3.77 -19.13 -7.07
C GLU A 67 5.02 -18.26 -7.08
N LEU A 68 4.88 -17.01 -7.50
CA LEU A 68 5.95 -16.01 -7.47
C LEU A 68 5.70 -15.04 -6.32
N GLU A 69 6.74 -14.78 -5.54
CA GLU A 69 6.73 -13.81 -4.47
C GLU A 69 7.52 -12.56 -4.88
N HIS A 70 6.89 -11.41 -4.77
CA HIS A 70 7.51 -10.11 -4.98
C HIS A 70 7.41 -9.30 -3.69
N ILE A 71 8.54 -8.80 -3.20
CA ILE A 71 8.57 -7.99 -1.98
C ILE A 71 8.83 -6.54 -2.36
N HIS A 72 7.91 -5.66 -1.95
CA HIS A 72 8.01 -4.23 -2.15
C HIS A 72 8.13 -3.53 -0.81
N THR A 73 9.12 -2.66 -0.66
CA THR A 73 9.34 -1.90 0.58
C THR A 73 9.27 -0.40 0.32
N GLY A 74 8.79 0.35 1.30
CA GLY A 74 8.78 1.80 1.24
C GLY A 74 7.61 2.43 0.50
N TYR A 75 6.62 1.68 0.03
CA TYR A 75 5.39 2.20 -0.60
C TYR A 75 4.40 2.64 0.48
N THR A 76 4.77 3.65 1.24
CA THR A 76 4.07 4.08 2.46
C THR A 76 3.18 5.29 2.28
N ILE A 77 3.25 5.99 1.16
CA ILE A 77 2.47 7.19 0.89
C ILE A 77 1.23 6.82 0.11
N ARG A 78 0.04 7.01 0.71
CA ARG A 78 -1.21 6.77 0.00
C ARG A 78 -1.50 7.90 -0.98
N ALA A 79 -1.44 7.59 -2.26
CA ALA A 79 -1.67 8.54 -3.34
C ALA A 79 -3.15 8.64 -3.72
N GLU A 80 -3.89 7.54 -3.64
CA GLU A 80 -5.30 7.50 -4.00
C GLU A 80 -6.02 6.38 -3.26
N LEU A 81 -7.25 6.66 -2.85
CA LEU A 81 -8.24 5.68 -2.41
C LEU A 81 -9.57 6.14 -2.98
N SER A 82 -10.05 5.49 -4.01
CA SER A 82 -11.25 5.91 -4.73
C SER A 82 -12.02 4.73 -5.29
N ARG A 83 -13.30 4.98 -5.54
CA ARG A 83 -14.17 4.06 -6.27
C ARG A 83 -14.49 4.68 -7.62
N THR A 84 -14.05 4.03 -8.69
CA THR A 84 -14.21 4.55 -10.05
C THR A 84 -14.83 3.49 -10.96
N PRO A 85 -15.67 3.90 -11.92
CA PRO A 85 -16.18 2.98 -12.92
C PRO A 85 -15.05 2.51 -13.85
N MET A 86 -15.01 1.19 -14.08
CA MET A 86 -14.06 0.56 -14.99
C MET A 86 -14.78 -0.38 -15.95
N VAL A 87 -14.39 -0.35 -17.20
CA VAL A 87 -14.90 -1.29 -18.20
C VAL A 87 -14.25 -2.64 -17.96
N VAL A 88 -15.04 -3.64 -17.57
CA VAL A 88 -14.56 -5.01 -17.34
C VAL A 88 -14.80 -5.91 -18.52
N GLN A 89 -15.71 -5.52 -19.42
CA GLN A 89 -16.01 -6.20 -20.67
C GLN A 89 -16.38 -5.14 -21.71
N GLU A 90 -15.64 -5.09 -22.81
CA GLU A 90 -15.96 -4.18 -23.90
C GLU A 90 -17.18 -4.64 -24.66
N ALA A 91 -17.91 -3.67 -25.26
CA ALA A 91 -19.05 -3.98 -26.11
C ALA A 91 -18.62 -4.76 -27.35
N THR A 92 -19.39 -5.80 -27.68
CA THR A 92 -19.24 -6.56 -28.93
C THR A 92 -20.57 -6.53 -29.69
N GLU A 93 -20.62 -7.13 -30.87
CA GLU A 93 -21.87 -7.22 -31.66
C GLU A 93 -22.98 -7.94 -30.88
N ASP A 94 -22.61 -8.92 -30.02
CA ASP A 94 -23.55 -9.76 -29.30
C ASP A 94 -23.69 -9.42 -27.81
N THR A 95 -22.78 -8.59 -27.27
CA THR A 95 -22.76 -8.25 -25.83
C THR A 95 -22.60 -6.74 -25.61
N GLU A 96 -23.27 -6.25 -24.58
CA GLU A 96 -23.12 -4.86 -24.13
C GLU A 96 -21.87 -4.70 -23.27
N GLU A 97 -21.38 -3.47 -23.21
CA GLU A 97 -20.31 -3.08 -22.32
C GLU A 97 -20.71 -3.29 -20.86
N VAL A 98 -19.84 -3.92 -20.07
CA VAL A 98 -20.04 -4.12 -18.64
C VAL A 98 -19.10 -3.18 -17.87
N ILE A 99 -19.68 -2.34 -17.01
CA ILE A 99 -18.96 -1.40 -16.17
C ILE A 99 -19.16 -1.76 -14.71
N GLU A 100 -18.06 -1.86 -13.96
CA GLU A 100 -18.08 -2.04 -12.51
C GLU A 100 -17.39 -0.88 -11.82
N ASN A 101 -17.94 -0.44 -10.68
CA ASN A 101 -17.32 0.57 -9.83
C ASN A 101 -16.27 -0.10 -8.94
N ARG A 102 -15.07 -0.25 -9.45
CA ARG A 102 -13.96 -0.87 -8.71
C ARG A 102 -13.26 0.13 -7.81
N VAL A 103 -12.72 -0.39 -6.71
CA VAL A 103 -11.96 0.42 -5.74
C VAL A 103 -10.48 0.35 -6.10
N THR A 104 -9.85 1.52 -6.19
CA THR A 104 -8.41 1.64 -6.45
C THR A 104 -7.72 2.23 -5.24
N VAL A 105 -6.68 1.55 -4.78
CA VAL A 105 -5.74 2.05 -3.77
C VAL A 105 -4.39 2.20 -4.44
N SER A 106 -3.82 3.40 -4.42
CA SER A 106 -2.49 3.67 -4.95
C SER A 106 -1.55 4.04 -3.82
N MET A 107 -0.47 3.29 -3.67
CA MET A 107 0.58 3.55 -2.70
C MET A 107 1.84 4.00 -3.43
N ALA A 108 2.41 5.12 -3.00
CA ALA A 108 3.59 5.71 -3.60
C ALA A 108 4.85 5.41 -2.79
N LEU A 109 5.98 5.27 -3.50
CA LEU A 109 7.27 5.01 -2.90
C LEU A 109 7.80 6.27 -2.21
N ARG A 110 8.23 6.14 -0.95
CA ARG A 110 8.93 7.20 -0.24
C ARG A 110 10.35 7.35 -0.79
N THR A 111 10.88 8.57 -0.76
CA THR A 111 12.27 8.81 -1.15
C THR A 111 13.24 8.30 -0.07
N TYR A 112 14.51 8.15 -0.44
CA TYR A 112 15.56 7.80 0.52
C TYR A 112 15.63 8.81 1.67
N ALA A 113 15.55 10.11 1.36
CA ALA A 113 15.55 11.16 2.37
C ALA A 113 14.38 11.05 3.35
N GLU A 114 13.18 10.77 2.85
CA GLU A 114 12.00 10.55 3.69
C GLU A 114 12.15 9.31 4.59
N ALA A 115 12.72 8.23 4.04
CA ALA A 115 12.99 7.03 4.82
C ALA A 115 14.01 7.29 5.95
N GLN A 116 15.06 8.08 5.68
CA GLN A 116 16.05 8.45 6.68
C GLN A 116 15.45 9.37 7.75
N LEU A 117 14.61 10.32 7.35
CA LEU A 117 13.91 11.20 8.29
C LEU A 117 12.99 10.42 9.22
N ALA A 118 12.23 9.47 8.70
CA ALA A 118 11.35 8.60 9.51
C ALA A 118 12.17 7.79 10.52
N ARG A 119 13.31 7.24 10.10
CA ARG A 119 14.22 6.49 10.98
C ARG A 119 14.82 7.36 12.07
N LEU A 120 15.26 8.58 11.74
CA LEU A 120 15.80 9.52 12.72
C LEU A 120 14.74 9.97 13.73
N THR A 121 13.52 10.21 13.29
CA THR A 121 12.40 10.55 14.19
C THR A 121 12.13 9.41 15.16
N GLU A 122 12.13 8.19 14.70
CA GLU A 122 11.93 7.00 15.53
C GLU A 122 13.08 6.83 16.55
N GLN A 123 14.33 7.02 16.12
CA GLN A 123 15.48 6.99 17.03
C GLN A 123 15.43 8.10 18.07
N ASN A 124 15.01 9.31 17.71
CA ASN A 124 14.86 10.40 18.66
C ASN A 124 13.80 10.11 19.71
N ALA A 125 12.67 9.52 19.32
CA ALA A 125 11.64 9.10 20.28
C ALA A 125 12.19 8.07 21.27
N MET A 126 12.96 7.10 20.81
CA MET A 126 13.62 6.10 21.68
C MET A 126 14.62 6.74 22.65
N LEU A 127 15.42 7.72 22.18
CA LEU A 127 16.36 8.44 23.03
C LEU A 127 15.65 9.29 24.09
N GLU A 128 14.56 9.95 23.74
CA GLU A 128 13.75 10.73 24.69
C GLU A 128 13.18 9.81 25.77
N GLU A 129 12.68 8.64 25.41
CA GLU A 129 12.19 7.64 26.35
C GLU A 129 13.30 7.15 27.29
N CYS A 130 14.49 6.87 26.78
CA CYS A 130 15.67 6.53 27.57
C CYS A 130 16.05 7.61 28.58
N ILE A 131 16.03 8.87 28.18
CA ILE A 131 16.34 10.02 29.06
C ILE A 131 15.33 10.11 30.19
N VAL A 132 14.05 9.93 29.90
CA VAL A 132 12.99 9.93 30.92
C VAL A 132 13.18 8.79 31.92
N GLU A 133 13.52 7.59 31.47
CA GLU A 133 13.80 6.46 32.34
C GLU A 133 15.03 6.70 33.24
N LEU A 134 16.11 7.24 32.68
CA LEU A 134 17.31 7.57 33.44
C LEU A 134 17.04 8.67 34.49
N ALA A 135 16.28 9.70 34.14
CA ALA A 135 15.88 10.73 35.08
C ALA A 135 15.03 10.15 36.22
N GLY A 136 14.12 9.22 35.93
CA GLY A 136 13.32 8.51 36.92
C GLY A 136 14.17 7.69 37.88
N VAL A 137 15.23 7.04 37.41
CA VAL A 137 16.16 6.27 38.22
C VAL A 137 16.99 7.17 39.17
N VAL A 138 17.46 8.34 38.63
CA VAL A 138 18.29 9.27 39.42
C VAL A 138 17.51 9.98 40.52
N TYR A 139 16.24 10.31 40.28
CA TYR A 139 15.40 11.08 41.21
C TYR A 139 14.39 10.24 41.99
N ALA A 140 14.41 8.93 41.81
CA ALA A 140 13.47 8.02 42.47
C ALA A 140 13.88 7.71 43.95
#